data_a5cee433555a3b7f722bac307854385f
#
_entry.id   a5cee433555a3b7f722bac307854385f
#
_cell.length_a   1.000
_cell.length_b   1.000
_cell.length_c   1.000
_cell.angle_alpha   90.00
_cell.angle_beta   90.00
_cell.angle_gamma   90.00
#
_symmetry.space_group_name_H-M   'P 1'
#
loop_
_entity.id
_entity.type
_entity.pdbx_description
1 polymer ?
#
loop_
_entity_poly.entity_id
_entity_poly.type
_entity_poly.pdbx_seq_one_letter_code
_entity_poly.pdbx_strand_id
1 'polypeptide(L)'
;FTGPLWLVYWNSYIIIAPNEAATVQFFGKYSGTVNKEGFHFFVNPFYHKQKISLRIRNFESARLKVNDVNANPIDIGAVVVWRVFDAAEALFEVDHYDHYVQIQSEAALRAMATAYPYDIIEDKDIGGISLSSHQEEIAELLQASVEDRLKQAGIEVLEARISHLAYSQEIAQ
;
A
#
# COMPACT_ATOMS: atom_id res chain seq x y z
N PHE A 1 17.15 40.06 -28.36
CA PHE A 1 16.15 38.95 -28.48
C PHE A 1 16.54 37.68 -27.70
N THR A 2 17.03 37.80 -26.43
CA THR A 2 17.42 36.67 -25.59
C THR A 2 16.39 36.34 -24.49
N GLY A 3 15.27 37.05 -24.44
CA GLY A 3 14.25 36.91 -23.40
C GLY A 3 13.50 35.59 -23.34
N PRO A 4 13.05 34.94 -24.42
CA PRO A 4 12.23 33.72 -24.34
C PRO A 4 13.03 32.43 -24.02
N LEU A 5 14.32 32.41 -24.33
CA LEU A 5 15.17 31.24 -24.07
C LEU A 5 15.38 30.95 -22.57
N TRP A 6 15.41 31.98 -21.74
CA TRP A 6 15.54 31.84 -20.28
C TRP A 6 14.34 31.17 -19.63
N LEU A 7 13.13 31.40 -20.11
CA LEU A 7 11.92 30.80 -19.61
C LEU A 7 11.86 29.28 -19.89
N VAL A 8 12.45 28.84 -21.00
CA VAL A 8 12.50 27.43 -21.38
C VAL A 8 13.41 26.64 -20.41
N TYR A 9 14.54 27.24 -20.01
CA TYR A 9 15.46 26.60 -19.07
C TYR A 9 14.97 26.62 -17.60
N TRP A 10 14.00 27.46 -17.28
CA TRP A 10 13.39 27.49 -15.93
C TRP A 10 12.77 26.15 -15.53
N ASN A 11 12.32 25.37 -16.48
CA ASN A 11 11.76 24.03 -16.24
C ASN A 11 12.83 22.91 -16.21
N SER A 12 14.11 23.25 -16.34
CA SER A 12 15.19 22.24 -16.45
C SER A 12 15.70 21.72 -15.12
N TYR A 13 15.29 22.27 -13.99
CA TYR A 13 15.75 21.83 -12.67
C TYR A 13 14.62 21.28 -11.81
N ILE A 14 14.98 20.44 -10.88
CA ILE A 14 14.11 19.89 -9.85
C ILE A 14 14.86 19.80 -8.52
N ILE A 15 14.19 20.14 -7.46
CA ILE A 15 14.68 19.96 -6.09
C ILE A 15 13.96 18.76 -5.50
N ILE A 16 14.71 17.77 -5.05
CA ILE A 16 14.19 16.55 -4.41
C ILE A 16 14.51 16.64 -2.92
N ALA A 17 13.46 16.61 -2.11
CA ALA A 17 13.57 16.58 -0.66
C ALA A 17 13.93 15.17 -0.16
N PRO A 18 14.42 15.01 1.08
CA PRO A 18 14.61 13.71 1.69
C PRO A 18 13.33 12.87 1.67
N ASN A 19 13.46 11.58 1.33
CA ASN A 19 12.33 10.65 1.14
C ASN A 19 11.33 11.08 0.07
N GLU A 20 11.81 11.71 -0.98
CA GLU A 20 11.09 11.95 -2.23
C GLU A 20 11.84 11.31 -3.40
N ALA A 21 11.12 10.92 -4.42
CA ALA A 21 11.66 10.55 -5.71
C ALA A 21 10.93 11.30 -6.81
N ALA A 22 11.56 11.44 -7.96
CA ALA A 22 10.93 12.00 -9.13
C ALA A 22 11.13 11.08 -10.33
N THR A 23 10.04 10.75 -11.02
CA THR A 23 10.10 10.09 -12.31
C THR A 23 10.25 11.13 -13.40
N VAL A 24 11.04 10.81 -14.40
CA VAL A 24 11.35 11.68 -15.53
C VAL A 24 10.86 11.02 -16.81
N GLN A 25 10.01 11.72 -17.55
CA GLN A 25 9.48 11.28 -18.85
C GLN A 25 9.92 12.25 -19.95
N PHE A 26 10.24 11.70 -21.10
CA PHE A 26 10.54 12.46 -22.31
C PHE A 26 9.52 12.14 -23.39
N PHE A 27 8.69 13.11 -23.77
CA PHE A 27 7.59 12.94 -24.72
C PHE A 27 6.72 11.70 -24.44
N GLY A 28 6.34 11.50 -23.16
CA GLY A 28 5.50 10.37 -22.74
C GLY A 28 6.24 9.04 -22.54
N LYS A 29 7.54 8.98 -22.84
CA LYS A 29 8.37 7.80 -22.58
C LYS A 29 9.12 7.93 -21.26
N TYR A 30 9.05 6.91 -20.43
CA TYR A 30 9.85 6.83 -19.20
C TYR A 30 11.34 6.89 -19.51
N SER A 31 12.05 7.80 -18.87
CA SER A 31 13.48 8.02 -19.04
C SER A 31 14.32 7.62 -17.83
N GLY A 32 13.73 7.65 -16.64
CA GLY A 32 14.43 7.27 -15.41
C GLY A 32 13.77 7.84 -14.16
N THR A 33 14.25 7.40 -13.00
CA THR A 33 13.82 7.86 -11.69
C THR A 33 15.00 8.47 -10.96
N VAL A 34 14.80 9.64 -10.37
CA VAL A 34 15.79 10.30 -9.50
C VAL A 34 15.30 10.18 -8.06
N ASN A 35 16.03 9.44 -7.25
CA ASN A 35 15.74 9.21 -5.84
C ASN A 35 16.79 9.79 -4.89
N LYS A 36 17.82 10.46 -5.42
CA LYS A 36 18.78 11.20 -4.62
C LYS A 36 18.23 12.58 -4.27
N GLU A 37 18.30 12.91 -3.00
CA GLU A 37 17.97 14.26 -2.52
C GLU A 37 18.92 15.32 -3.08
N GLY A 38 18.43 16.54 -3.20
CA GLY A 38 19.20 17.69 -3.61
C GLY A 38 18.70 18.34 -4.91
N PHE A 39 19.57 19.17 -5.45
CA PHE A 39 19.32 19.91 -6.68
C PHE A 39 19.78 19.11 -7.90
N HIS A 40 18.88 18.87 -8.82
CA HIS A 40 19.15 18.17 -10.07
C HIS A 40 18.83 19.06 -11.26
N PHE A 41 19.78 19.16 -12.19
CA PHE A 41 19.64 19.90 -13.43
C PHE A 41 19.56 18.93 -14.62
N PHE A 42 18.57 19.14 -15.47
CA PHE A 42 18.38 18.39 -16.70
C PHE A 42 18.71 19.28 -17.89
N VAL A 43 19.56 18.82 -18.78
CA VAL A 43 19.97 19.57 -19.97
C VAL A 43 18.79 19.84 -20.92
N ASN A 44 17.81 18.95 -20.93
CA ASN A 44 16.65 19.07 -21.81
C ASN A 44 15.42 19.58 -21.02
N PRO A 45 14.87 20.76 -21.38
CA PRO A 45 13.72 21.36 -20.69
C PRO A 45 12.38 20.64 -20.94
N PHE A 46 12.33 19.74 -21.92
CA PHE A 46 11.10 19.02 -22.29
C PHE A 46 10.82 17.77 -21.47
N TYR A 47 11.61 17.52 -20.42
CA TYR A 47 11.32 16.45 -19.47
C TYR A 47 10.10 16.78 -18.59
N HIS A 48 9.12 15.91 -18.63
CA HIS A 48 8.04 15.91 -17.64
C HIS A 48 8.51 15.20 -16.38
N LYS A 49 8.32 15.84 -15.22
CA LYS A 49 8.81 15.36 -13.92
C LYS A 49 7.62 15.21 -12.98
N GLN A 50 7.50 14.04 -12.37
CA GLN A 50 6.46 13.76 -11.40
C GLN A 50 7.10 13.28 -10.09
N LYS A 51 6.81 14.00 -9.01
CA LYS A 51 7.32 13.68 -7.67
C LYS A 51 6.39 12.71 -6.96
N ILE A 52 6.97 11.84 -6.17
CA ILE A 52 6.26 10.93 -5.27
C ILE A 52 6.98 10.87 -3.93
N SER A 53 6.22 10.80 -2.84
CA SER A 53 6.75 10.63 -1.49
C SER A 53 7.10 9.16 -1.23
N LEU A 54 8.30 8.93 -0.71
CA LEU A 54 8.77 7.62 -0.24
C LEU A 54 8.63 7.44 1.28
N ARG A 55 7.93 8.37 1.95
CA ARG A 55 7.73 8.31 3.40
C ARG A 55 6.84 7.14 3.78
N ILE A 56 7.08 6.62 4.97
CA ILE A 56 6.22 5.59 5.56
C ILE A 56 4.83 6.15 5.80
N ARG A 57 3.82 5.40 5.39
CA ARG A 57 2.40 5.74 5.55
C ARG A 57 1.66 4.64 6.27
N ASN A 58 0.59 5.01 6.95
CA ASN A 58 -0.32 4.08 7.58
C ASN A 58 -1.67 4.08 6.84
N PHE A 59 -2.22 2.90 6.69
CA PHE A 59 -3.59 2.71 6.25
C PHE A 59 -4.34 1.92 7.33
N GLU A 60 -5.46 2.45 7.79
CA GLU A 60 -6.38 1.76 8.68
C GLU A 60 -7.67 1.44 7.94
N SER A 61 -8.00 0.15 7.87
CA SER A 61 -9.22 -0.27 7.20
C SER A 61 -10.46 0.08 8.02
N ALA A 62 -11.58 0.32 7.34
CA ALA A 62 -12.88 0.31 7.98
C ALA A 62 -13.17 -1.08 8.58
N ARG A 63 -14.09 -1.14 9.54
CA ARG A 63 -14.57 -2.42 10.06
C ARG A 63 -15.35 -3.15 8.99
N LEU A 64 -14.83 -4.30 8.56
CA LEU A 64 -15.45 -5.16 7.58
C LEU A 64 -16.32 -6.20 8.28
N LYS A 65 -17.55 -6.37 7.83
CA LYS A 65 -18.42 -7.48 8.25
C LYS A 65 -18.21 -8.64 7.32
N VAL A 66 -17.69 -9.74 7.86
CA VAL A 66 -17.41 -10.97 7.11
C VAL A 66 -17.77 -12.19 7.94
N ASN A 67 -17.94 -13.32 7.30
CA ASN A 67 -18.09 -14.60 8.00
C ASN A 67 -16.73 -15.29 8.06
N ASP A 68 -16.40 -15.86 9.19
CA ASP A 68 -15.23 -16.73 9.34
C ASP A 68 -15.42 -18.09 8.62
N VAL A 69 -14.44 -18.98 8.72
CA VAL A 69 -14.51 -20.31 8.10
C VAL A 69 -15.69 -21.15 8.63
N ASN A 70 -16.15 -20.88 9.84
CA ASN A 70 -17.28 -21.55 10.49
C ASN A 70 -18.62 -20.83 10.27
N ALA A 71 -18.65 -19.86 9.35
CA ALA A 71 -19.82 -19.02 9.06
C ALA A 71 -20.30 -18.14 10.23
N ASN A 72 -19.42 -17.82 11.18
CA ASN A 72 -19.72 -16.86 12.23
C ASN A 72 -19.53 -15.43 11.72
N PRO A 73 -20.50 -14.52 11.88
CA PRO A 73 -20.33 -13.14 11.49
C PRO A 73 -19.36 -12.42 12.43
N ILE A 74 -18.32 -11.81 11.86
CA ILE A 74 -17.30 -11.05 12.59
C ILE A 74 -17.11 -9.66 12.00
N ASP A 75 -16.74 -8.72 12.85
CA ASP A 75 -16.25 -7.40 12.45
C ASP A 75 -14.73 -7.40 12.58
N ILE A 76 -14.04 -7.14 11.47
CA ILE A 76 -12.59 -7.16 11.41
C ILE A 76 -12.05 -5.88 10.78
N GLY A 77 -10.98 -5.35 11.34
CA GLY A 77 -10.22 -4.23 10.81
C GLY A 77 -8.73 -4.49 10.88
N ALA A 78 -7.96 -3.84 10.05
CA ALA A 78 -6.51 -3.97 10.02
C ALA A 78 -5.82 -2.62 9.85
N VAL A 79 -4.58 -2.54 10.33
CA VAL A 79 -3.63 -1.46 10.07
C VAL A 79 -2.50 -2.00 9.21
N VAL A 80 -2.21 -1.32 8.13
CA VAL A 80 -1.11 -1.65 7.22
C VAL A 80 -0.15 -0.47 7.16
N VAL A 81 1.11 -0.73 7.47
CA VAL A 81 2.21 0.23 7.38
C VAL A 81 2.97 -0.07 6.08
N TRP A 82 3.07 0.92 5.22
CA TRP A 82 3.61 0.75 3.89
C TRP A 82 4.40 1.98 3.42
N ARG A 83 5.21 1.78 2.39
CA ARG A 83 5.88 2.86 1.66
C ARG A 83 6.05 2.49 0.19
N VAL A 84 6.27 3.50 -0.64
CA VAL A 84 6.66 3.31 -2.03
C VAL A 84 8.16 3.02 -2.08
N PHE A 85 8.58 1.92 -2.69
CA PHE A 85 9.99 1.62 -2.95
C PHE A 85 10.39 1.82 -4.41
N ASP A 86 9.46 1.64 -5.35
CA ASP A 86 9.66 1.93 -6.76
C ASP A 86 8.66 2.99 -7.23
N ALA A 87 9.17 4.19 -7.44
CA ALA A 87 8.36 5.34 -7.85
C ALA A 87 7.76 5.17 -9.25
N ALA A 88 8.47 4.54 -10.17
CA ALA A 88 8.01 4.33 -11.53
C ALA A 88 6.82 3.35 -11.57
N GLU A 89 6.91 2.23 -10.89
CA GLU A 89 5.82 1.27 -10.80
C GLU A 89 4.58 1.89 -10.13
N ALA A 90 4.76 2.60 -9.02
CA ALA A 90 3.66 3.24 -8.31
C ALA A 90 2.92 4.31 -9.13
N LEU A 91 3.62 5.03 -10.00
CA LEU A 91 3.05 6.10 -10.81
C LEU A 91 2.51 5.63 -12.17
N PHE A 92 3.07 4.57 -12.74
CA PHE A 92 2.74 4.14 -14.11
C PHE A 92 1.92 2.86 -14.20
N GLU A 93 2.04 1.95 -13.23
CA GLU A 93 1.29 0.69 -13.24
C GLU A 93 -0.12 0.81 -12.63
N VAL A 94 -0.33 1.82 -11.78
CA VAL A 94 -1.61 2.06 -11.11
C VAL A 94 -2.02 3.53 -11.21
N ASP A 95 -3.30 3.79 -11.42
CA ASP A 95 -3.83 5.14 -11.52
C ASP A 95 -3.69 5.91 -10.19
N HIS A 96 -4.08 5.28 -9.09
CA HIS A 96 -4.06 5.85 -7.75
C HIS A 96 -3.49 4.83 -6.75
N TYR A 97 -2.20 4.93 -6.48
CA TYR A 97 -1.52 3.95 -5.61
C TYR A 97 -2.06 3.95 -4.17
N ASP A 98 -2.49 5.09 -3.61
CA ASP A 98 -3.12 5.15 -2.29
C ASP A 98 -4.42 4.34 -2.25
N HIS A 99 -5.27 4.51 -3.25
CA HIS A 99 -6.53 3.79 -3.36
C HIS A 99 -6.32 2.30 -3.66
N TYR A 100 -5.30 1.99 -4.44
CA TYR A 100 -4.89 0.61 -4.72
C TYR A 100 -4.46 -0.11 -3.43
N VAL A 101 -3.66 0.54 -2.57
CA VAL A 101 -3.28 0.00 -1.25
C VAL A 101 -4.51 -0.30 -0.41
N GLN A 102 -5.45 0.62 -0.36
CA GLN A 102 -6.69 0.45 0.39
C GLN A 102 -7.48 -0.77 -0.07
N ILE A 103 -7.77 -0.85 -1.36
CA ILE A 103 -8.57 -1.95 -1.94
C ILE A 103 -7.88 -3.30 -1.75
N GLN A 104 -6.60 -3.39 -2.04
CA GLN A 104 -5.86 -4.65 -1.94
C GLN A 104 -5.66 -5.09 -0.49
N SER A 105 -5.45 -4.17 0.44
CA SER A 105 -5.36 -4.47 1.87
C SER A 105 -6.69 -4.99 2.42
N GLU A 106 -7.79 -4.37 2.06
CA GLU A 106 -9.13 -4.84 2.46
C GLU A 106 -9.47 -6.19 1.84
N ALA A 107 -9.11 -6.43 0.58
CA ALA A 107 -9.29 -7.72 -0.07
C ALA A 107 -8.49 -8.84 0.59
N ALA A 108 -7.24 -8.58 0.96
CA ALA A 108 -6.39 -9.53 1.68
C ALA A 108 -6.95 -9.84 3.07
N LEU A 109 -7.40 -8.81 3.80
CA LEU A 109 -8.02 -8.95 5.10
C LEU A 109 -9.29 -9.80 5.05
N ARG A 110 -10.14 -9.55 4.07
CA ARG A 110 -11.37 -10.32 3.85
C ARG A 110 -11.09 -11.78 3.51
N ALA A 111 -10.12 -12.03 2.63
CA ALA A 111 -9.70 -13.39 2.28
C ALA A 111 -9.17 -14.15 3.49
N MET A 112 -8.38 -13.49 4.33
CA MET A 112 -7.86 -14.09 5.57
C MET A 112 -8.97 -14.37 6.57
N ALA A 113 -9.88 -13.44 6.80
CA ALA A 113 -10.98 -13.59 7.73
C ALA A 113 -11.90 -14.76 7.38
N THR A 114 -12.06 -15.05 6.08
CA THR A 114 -12.86 -16.20 5.61
C THR A 114 -12.11 -17.53 5.65
N ALA A 115 -10.78 -17.50 5.69
CA ALA A 115 -9.93 -18.70 5.67
C ALA A 115 -9.66 -19.30 7.07
N TYR A 116 -9.75 -18.48 8.11
CA TYR A 116 -9.42 -18.88 9.49
C TYR A 116 -10.62 -18.71 10.42
N PRO A 117 -10.77 -19.58 11.46
CA PRO A 117 -11.82 -19.42 12.47
C PRO A 117 -11.52 -18.22 13.37
N TYR A 118 -12.58 -17.60 13.89
CA TYR A 118 -12.44 -16.57 14.92
C TYR A 118 -11.75 -17.11 16.17
N ASP A 119 -12.21 -18.27 16.64
CA ASP A 119 -11.66 -18.95 17.82
C ASP A 119 -11.59 -20.46 17.60
N ILE A 120 -10.71 -21.13 18.33
CA ILE A 120 -10.57 -22.58 18.28
C ILE A 120 -11.67 -23.21 19.17
N ILE A 121 -12.52 -24.01 18.57
CA ILE A 121 -13.46 -24.85 19.29
C ILE A 121 -12.72 -26.15 19.61
N GLU A 122 -12.50 -26.42 20.91
CA GLU A 122 -11.63 -27.47 21.45
C GLU A 122 -11.81 -28.90 20.86
N ASP A 123 -12.93 -29.19 20.23
CA ASP A 123 -13.23 -30.53 19.70
C ASP A 123 -12.97 -30.75 18.20
N LYS A 124 -12.66 -29.68 17.41
CA LYS A 124 -12.54 -29.83 15.95
C LYS A 124 -11.20 -29.42 15.34
N ASP A 125 -10.43 -28.59 16.04
CA ASP A 125 -9.24 -27.97 15.47
C ASP A 125 -7.99 -28.18 16.34
N ILE A 126 -7.62 -29.45 16.57
CA ILE A 126 -6.36 -29.76 17.26
C ILE A 126 -5.19 -29.27 16.40
N GLY A 127 -4.58 -28.14 16.78
CA GLY A 127 -3.41 -27.55 16.12
C GLY A 127 -3.72 -26.50 15.06
N GLY A 128 -4.96 -26.01 14.94
CA GLY A 128 -5.35 -24.95 14.03
C GLY A 128 -4.94 -23.55 14.51
N ILE A 129 -4.82 -22.61 13.57
CA ILE A 129 -4.58 -21.19 13.81
C ILE A 129 -5.93 -20.47 13.86
N SER A 130 -6.15 -19.64 14.90
CA SER A 130 -7.33 -18.79 15.02
C SER A 130 -6.99 -17.32 14.96
N LEU A 131 -7.96 -16.49 14.54
CA LEU A 131 -7.79 -15.04 14.44
C LEU A 131 -7.60 -14.37 15.80
N SER A 132 -8.22 -14.91 16.86
CA SER A 132 -8.18 -14.31 18.20
C SER A 132 -6.94 -14.70 19.00
N SER A 133 -6.48 -15.94 18.89
CA SER A 133 -5.43 -16.50 19.76
C SER A 133 -4.02 -16.42 19.15
N HIS A 134 -3.90 -16.43 17.84
CA HIS A 134 -2.62 -16.48 17.11
C HIS A 134 -2.34 -15.16 16.36
N GLN A 135 -2.38 -14.05 17.09
CA GLN A 135 -2.29 -12.70 16.47
C GLN A 135 -1.00 -12.44 15.72
N GLU A 136 0.15 -12.92 16.21
CA GLU A 136 1.44 -12.73 15.54
C GLU A 136 1.53 -13.52 14.23
N GLU A 137 1.12 -14.78 14.25
CA GLU A 137 1.11 -15.64 13.07
C GLU A 137 0.13 -15.09 12.00
N ILE A 138 -1.04 -14.64 12.44
CA ILE A 138 -2.02 -13.99 11.57
C ILE A 138 -1.47 -12.68 11.00
N ALA A 139 -0.75 -11.88 11.79
CA ALA A 139 -0.10 -10.66 11.31
C ALA A 139 0.94 -10.95 10.22
N GLU A 140 1.76 -11.97 10.39
CA GLU A 140 2.74 -12.38 9.37
C GLU A 140 2.07 -12.87 8.08
N LEU A 141 1.01 -13.67 8.19
CA LEU A 141 0.24 -14.15 7.05
C LEU A 141 -0.46 -13.00 6.32
N LEU A 142 -1.02 -12.05 7.06
CA LEU A 142 -1.65 -10.86 6.50
C LEU A 142 -0.62 -10.00 5.78
N GLN A 143 0.52 -9.75 6.40
CA GLN A 143 1.62 -9.00 5.79
C GLN A 143 2.06 -9.63 4.47
N ALA A 144 2.30 -10.94 4.45
CA ALA A 144 2.70 -11.65 3.24
C ALA A 144 1.64 -11.57 2.15
N SER A 145 0.37 -11.70 2.50
CA SER A 145 -0.74 -11.61 1.55
C SER A 145 -0.91 -10.20 0.96
N VAL A 146 -0.79 -9.17 1.78
CA VAL A 146 -0.86 -7.77 1.33
C VAL A 146 0.35 -7.43 0.47
N GLU A 147 1.55 -7.83 0.88
CA GLU A 147 2.79 -7.59 0.15
C GLU A 147 2.77 -8.21 -1.24
N ASP A 148 2.32 -9.45 -1.37
CA ASP A 148 2.19 -10.14 -2.66
C ASP A 148 1.27 -9.38 -3.62
N ARG A 149 0.19 -8.81 -3.11
CA ARG A 149 -0.75 -8.00 -3.90
C ARG A 149 -0.22 -6.63 -4.29
N LEU A 150 0.57 -5.99 -3.42
CA LEU A 150 1.07 -4.62 -3.61
C LEU A 150 2.43 -4.57 -4.33
N LYS A 151 3.12 -5.68 -4.44
CA LYS A 151 4.44 -5.77 -5.06
C LYS A 151 4.47 -5.23 -6.49
N GLN A 152 3.44 -5.50 -7.28
CA GLN A 152 3.32 -5.04 -8.66
C GLN A 152 3.18 -3.52 -8.79
N ALA A 153 2.73 -2.85 -7.74
CA ALA A 153 2.60 -1.40 -7.69
C ALA A 153 3.83 -0.68 -7.13
N GLY A 154 4.95 -1.38 -6.93
CA GLY A 154 6.16 -0.81 -6.34
C GLY A 154 6.02 -0.39 -4.89
N ILE A 155 5.15 -1.05 -4.13
CA ILE A 155 4.83 -0.75 -2.74
C ILE A 155 5.36 -1.87 -1.85
N GLU A 156 6.10 -1.49 -0.80
CA GLU A 156 6.61 -2.36 0.25
C GLU A 156 5.73 -2.26 1.50
N VAL A 157 5.35 -3.39 2.04
CA VAL A 157 4.60 -3.49 3.29
C VAL A 157 5.58 -3.76 4.43
N LEU A 158 5.65 -2.82 5.38
CA LEU A 158 6.54 -2.95 6.54
C LEU A 158 5.90 -3.76 7.66
N GLU A 159 4.60 -3.59 7.85
CA GLU A 159 3.82 -4.26 8.88
C GLU A 159 2.34 -4.33 8.48
N ALA A 160 1.67 -5.41 8.82
CA ALA A 160 0.22 -5.53 8.73
C ALA A 160 -0.29 -6.27 9.96
N ARG A 161 -1.28 -5.67 10.65
CA ARG A 161 -1.88 -6.24 11.88
C ARG A 161 -3.38 -6.08 11.88
N ILE A 162 -4.06 -6.97 12.57
CA ILE A 162 -5.47 -6.81 12.89
C ILE A 162 -5.58 -5.76 14.01
N SER A 163 -6.33 -4.69 13.74
CA SER A 163 -6.58 -3.60 14.69
C SER A 163 -7.86 -3.78 15.49
N HIS A 164 -8.84 -4.47 14.90
CA HIS A 164 -10.14 -4.72 15.50
C HIS A 164 -10.63 -6.11 15.09
N LEU A 165 -11.11 -6.88 16.08
CA LEU A 165 -11.70 -8.18 15.88
C LEU A 165 -12.76 -8.42 16.94
N ALA A 166 -14.01 -8.60 16.53
CA ALA A 166 -15.13 -8.89 17.39
C ALA A 166 -16.20 -9.68 16.65
N TYR A 167 -17.05 -10.40 17.40
CA TYR A 167 -18.28 -10.93 16.82
C TYR A 167 -19.20 -9.79 16.39
N SER A 168 -19.77 -9.89 15.21
CA SER A 168 -20.78 -8.95 14.75
C SER A 168 -22.05 -9.14 15.59
N GLN A 169 -22.48 -8.07 16.25
CA GLN A 169 -23.77 -8.05 16.91
C GLN A 169 -24.84 -7.79 15.83
N GLU A 170 -25.25 -8.80 15.11
CA GLU A 170 -26.54 -8.74 14.45
C GLU A 170 -27.61 -8.85 15.54
N ILE A 171 -28.16 -7.71 15.91
CA ILE A 171 -29.41 -7.70 16.64
C ILE A 171 -30.45 -8.27 15.68
N ALA A 172 -30.83 -9.51 15.88
CA ALA A 172 -32.00 -10.08 15.23
C ALA A 172 -33.21 -9.21 15.63
N GLN A 173 -33.69 -8.41 14.69
CA GLN A 173 -35.01 -7.79 14.76
C GLN A 173 -36.03 -8.74 14.19
#